data_64b686428732ff353d7a96941c97ad23
#
_entry.id   64b686428732ff353d7a96941c97ad23
#
_cell.length_a   1.000
_cell.length_b   1.000
_cell.length_c   1.000
_cell.angle_alpha   90.00
_cell.angle_beta   90.00
_cell.angle_gamma   90.00
#
_symmetry.space_group_name_H-M   'P 1'
#
loop_
_entity.id
_entity.type
_entity.pdbx_description
1 polymer ?
#
loop_
_entity_poly.entity_id
_entity_poly.type
_entity_poly.pdbx_seq_one_letter_code
_entity_poly.pdbx_strand_id
1 'polypeptide(L)'
;MTDTKPVSNWATDFDVFDQQYVNDPYSIWAVLRDECPMAHTDRWGGSWLPTRYEDVTAIARDIEKFPSKFGISVVPPANPLDANSQPAFLPYGVPPISSDPPLHTWTRRLLLPWMSPQRTLTYEPMTKELCNRLIDGFIANGNADAAADYAQQIPVRVIAHILGVPESMSDSFTGWVRDVLEFAYDEERRRRGMTGVIKFFIGAIAERKGNPGDDLISELLQAEVDGESVNESVILGMCGLLLIAGVDTTWSSIGSSLWHLASHPKDRDRLTNEPDLMPTAIEELLRAYSPVTMARRLGEDVEYNGCP
;
A
#
# COMPACT_ATOMS: atom_id res chain seq x y z
N MET A 1 -17.22 2.00 15.45
CA MET A 1 -17.59 3.12 14.55
C MET A 1 -17.61 4.35 15.41
N THR A 2 -16.66 5.23 15.20
CA THR A 2 -16.74 6.57 15.81
C THR A 2 -17.95 7.27 15.21
N ASP A 3 -18.80 7.84 16.07
CA ASP A 3 -20.03 8.56 15.70
C ASP A 3 -19.62 9.89 15.03
N THR A 4 -19.11 9.79 13.79
CA THR A 4 -18.72 10.95 13.01
C THR A 4 -19.99 11.59 12.46
N LYS A 5 -20.20 12.86 12.78
CA LYS A 5 -21.32 13.63 12.21
C LYS A 5 -21.23 13.59 10.68
N PRO A 6 -22.36 13.50 9.97
CA PRO A 6 -22.37 13.62 8.51
C PRO A 6 -21.59 14.84 8.05
N VAL A 7 -20.93 14.72 6.89
CA VAL A 7 -20.22 15.85 6.28
C VAL A 7 -21.23 16.98 5.98
N SER A 8 -20.92 18.18 6.47
CA SER A 8 -21.78 19.36 6.28
C SER A 8 -21.43 20.15 5.01
N ASN A 9 -20.13 20.14 4.65
CA ASN A 9 -19.62 20.83 3.46
C ASN A 9 -18.30 20.18 3.06
N TRP A 10 -18.24 19.65 1.85
CA TRP A 10 -17.05 18.93 1.36
C TRP A 10 -15.79 19.80 1.21
N ALA A 11 -15.95 21.11 1.06
CA ALA A 11 -14.80 22.02 0.96
C ALA A 11 -14.12 22.31 2.32
N THR A 12 -14.88 22.22 3.44
CA THR A 12 -14.42 22.65 4.77
C THR A 12 -14.62 21.63 5.89
N ASP A 13 -15.20 20.47 5.59
CA ASP A 13 -15.55 19.44 6.58
C ASP A 13 -15.48 18.03 5.97
N PHE A 14 -14.63 17.79 4.96
CA PHE A 14 -14.58 16.48 4.28
C PHE A 14 -14.17 15.36 5.25
N ASP A 15 -14.69 14.16 4.97
CA ASP A 15 -14.33 12.94 5.68
C ASP A 15 -14.20 11.79 4.67
N VAL A 16 -13.01 11.27 4.51
CA VAL A 16 -12.74 10.14 3.60
C VAL A 16 -13.39 8.83 4.06
N PHE A 17 -13.88 8.77 5.29
CA PHE A 17 -14.61 7.63 5.85
C PHE A 17 -16.12 7.80 5.82
N ASP A 18 -16.62 8.96 5.38
CA ASP A 18 -18.06 9.19 5.21
C ASP A 18 -18.62 8.23 4.15
N GLN A 19 -19.80 7.67 4.39
CA GLN A 19 -20.40 6.68 3.50
C GLN A 19 -20.68 7.24 2.10
N GLN A 20 -20.98 8.52 1.98
CA GLN A 20 -21.18 9.17 0.68
C GLN A 20 -19.86 9.22 -0.10
N TYR A 21 -18.75 9.58 0.59
CA TYR A 21 -17.42 9.57 -0.02
C TYR A 21 -17.00 8.16 -0.44
N VAL A 22 -17.21 7.18 0.41
CA VAL A 22 -16.87 5.78 0.11
C VAL A 22 -17.66 5.24 -1.10
N ASN A 23 -18.93 5.62 -1.22
CA ASN A 23 -19.80 5.17 -2.32
C ASN A 23 -19.48 5.86 -3.65
N ASP A 24 -19.23 7.16 -3.65
CA ASP A 24 -18.95 7.94 -4.87
C ASP A 24 -18.06 9.16 -4.58
N PRO A 25 -16.74 8.95 -4.48
CA PRO A 25 -15.81 10.06 -4.31
C PRO A 25 -15.69 10.93 -5.57
N TYR A 26 -15.98 10.39 -6.75
CA TYR A 26 -15.73 11.07 -8.03
C TYR A 26 -16.62 12.29 -8.22
N SER A 27 -17.89 12.20 -7.88
CA SER A 27 -18.84 13.33 -7.93
C SER A 27 -18.41 14.44 -6.97
N ILE A 28 -17.94 14.08 -5.76
CA ILE A 28 -17.41 15.03 -4.78
C ILE A 28 -16.15 15.72 -5.31
N TRP A 29 -15.19 14.97 -5.83
CA TRP A 29 -13.96 15.53 -6.39
C TRP A 29 -14.23 16.42 -7.63
N ALA A 30 -15.23 16.10 -8.45
CA ALA A 30 -15.58 16.93 -9.58
C ALA A 30 -16.00 18.34 -9.13
N VAL A 31 -16.86 18.43 -8.12
CA VAL A 31 -17.27 19.72 -7.53
C VAL A 31 -16.10 20.44 -6.89
N LEU A 32 -15.29 19.74 -6.09
CA LEU A 32 -14.14 20.34 -5.41
C LEU A 32 -13.08 20.87 -6.38
N ARG A 33 -12.84 20.18 -7.49
CA ARG A 33 -11.87 20.68 -8.51
C ARG A 33 -12.24 22.04 -9.06
N ASP A 34 -13.53 22.31 -9.19
CA ASP A 34 -14.02 23.56 -9.76
C ASP A 34 -14.17 24.65 -8.69
N GLU A 35 -14.71 24.32 -7.52
CA GLU A 35 -15.12 25.29 -6.51
C GLU A 35 -14.07 25.50 -5.40
N CYS A 36 -13.39 24.44 -4.98
CA CYS A 36 -12.40 24.48 -3.90
C CYS A 36 -11.33 23.40 -4.11
N PRO A 37 -10.36 23.60 -5.00
CA PRO A 37 -9.38 22.59 -5.38
C PRO A 37 -8.43 22.15 -4.26
N MET A 38 -8.41 22.88 -3.15
CA MET A 38 -7.68 22.56 -1.92
C MET A 38 -8.69 22.57 -0.76
N ALA A 39 -9.44 21.49 -0.59
CA ALA A 39 -10.42 21.38 0.48
C ALA A 39 -9.71 21.17 1.84
N HIS A 40 -10.34 21.61 2.92
CA HIS A 40 -9.83 21.49 4.29
C HIS A 40 -10.82 20.80 5.21
N THR A 41 -10.32 20.14 6.25
CA THR A 41 -11.14 19.63 7.35
C THR A 41 -10.36 19.67 8.66
N ASP A 42 -11.07 19.91 9.75
CA ASP A 42 -10.50 19.76 11.12
C ASP A 42 -10.64 18.33 11.65
N ARG A 43 -11.31 17.46 10.90
CA ARG A 43 -11.45 16.05 11.26
C ARG A 43 -10.10 15.34 11.25
N TRP A 44 -9.96 14.31 12.06
CA TRP A 44 -8.77 13.45 12.12
C TRP A 44 -7.46 14.18 12.42
N GLY A 45 -7.55 15.33 13.10
CA GLY A 45 -6.39 16.16 13.46
C GLY A 45 -6.04 17.23 12.42
N GLY A 46 -6.94 17.48 11.50
CA GLY A 46 -6.78 18.48 10.43
C GLY A 46 -6.07 17.95 9.20
N SER A 47 -6.62 18.19 8.01
CA SER A 47 -5.96 17.85 6.77
C SER A 47 -6.47 18.69 5.59
N TRP A 48 -5.63 18.76 4.55
CA TRP A 48 -5.91 19.40 3.28
C TRP A 48 -6.02 18.34 2.19
N LEU A 49 -7.02 18.45 1.31
CA LEU A 49 -7.27 17.54 0.20
C LEU A 49 -7.06 18.25 -1.15
N PRO A 50 -5.90 18.11 -1.79
CA PRO A 50 -5.69 18.60 -3.14
C PRO A 50 -6.47 17.72 -4.13
N THR A 51 -7.21 18.33 -5.05
CA THR A 51 -8.05 17.60 -6.01
C THR A 51 -7.63 17.79 -7.47
N ARG A 52 -6.70 18.69 -7.75
CA ARG A 52 -6.13 18.89 -9.10
C ARG A 52 -4.85 18.11 -9.30
N TYR A 53 -4.66 17.58 -10.48
CA TYR A 53 -3.48 16.77 -10.83
C TYR A 53 -2.15 17.53 -10.63
N GLU A 54 -2.11 18.81 -11.03
CA GLU A 54 -0.94 19.66 -10.87
C GLU A 54 -0.58 19.88 -9.39
N ASP A 55 -1.55 20.11 -8.52
CA ASP A 55 -1.33 20.30 -7.09
C ASP A 55 -0.85 19.01 -6.43
N VAL A 56 -1.51 17.88 -6.71
CA VAL A 56 -1.08 16.57 -6.21
C VAL A 56 0.34 16.25 -6.65
N THR A 57 0.67 16.54 -7.92
CA THR A 57 2.00 16.27 -8.47
C THR A 57 3.07 17.18 -7.86
N ALA A 58 2.77 18.46 -7.68
CA ALA A 58 3.68 19.42 -7.05
C ALA A 58 3.97 19.02 -5.59
N ILE A 59 2.92 18.74 -4.80
CA ILE A 59 3.03 18.31 -3.41
C ILE A 59 3.82 16.99 -3.29
N ALA A 60 3.55 16.02 -4.16
CA ALA A 60 4.23 14.72 -4.11
C ALA A 60 5.73 14.79 -4.44
N ARG A 61 6.17 15.81 -5.19
CA ARG A 61 7.57 15.99 -5.61
C ARG A 61 8.38 16.93 -4.74
N ASP A 62 7.74 17.81 -4.00
CA ASP A 62 8.41 18.76 -3.11
C ASP A 62 8.68 18.11 -1.75
N ILE A 63 9.79 17.39 -1.65
CA ILE A 63 10.19 16.67 -0.44
C ILE A 63 10.71 17.60 0.67
N GLU A 64 11.02 18.85 0.38
CA GLU A 64 11.45 19.83 1.38
C GLU A 64 10.25 20.28 2.22
N LYS A 65 9.16 20.65 1.54
CA LYS A 65 7.92 21.09 2.21
C LYS A 65 7.05 19.94 2.66
N PHE A 66 6.99 18.85 1.87
CA PHE A 66 6.09 17.71 2.08
C PHE A 66 6.87 16.39 2.22
N PRO A 67 7.72 16.25 3.26
CA PRO A 67 8.56 15.07 3.43
C PRO A 67 7.74 13.80 3.73
N SER A 68 8.32 12.65 3.38
CA SER A 68 7.72 11.34 3.68
C SER A 68 8.04 10.81 5.07
N LYS A 69 9.13 11.29 5.69
CA LYS A 69 9.64 10.81 6.97
C LYS A 69 8.70 11.02 8.16
N PHE A 70 7.74 11.93 8.07
CA PHE A 70 6.77 12.19 9.14
C PHE A 70 5.51 11.32 9.05
N GLY A 71 5.43 10.43 8.07
CA GLY A 71 4.32 9.51 7.86
C GLY A 71 3.50 9.84 6.62
N ILE A 72 2.78 8.82 6.18
CA ILE A 72 2.02 8.81 4.92
C ILE A 72 0.53 8.45 5.14
N SER A 73 0.12 8.21 6.38
CA SER A 73 -1.26 7.83 6.71
C SER A 73 -2.15 9.07 6.83
N VAL A 74 -3.36 8.97 6.26
CA VAL A 74 -4.41 9.99 6.39
C VAL A 74 -4.90 10.08 7.82
N VAL A 75 -5.02 8.94 8.52
CA VAL A 75 -5.38 8.91 9.93
C VAL A 75 -4.10 8.99 10.77
N PRO A 76 -3.90 10.07 11.53
CA PRO A 76 -2.76 10.14 12.42
C PRO A 76 -2.82 9.05 13.50
N PRO A 77 -1.67 8.61 14.04
CA PRO A 77 -1.66 7.74 15.21
C PRO A 77 -2.38 8.42 16.38
N ALA A 78 -2.96 7.60 17.27
CA ALA A 78 -3.75 8.09 18.40
C ALA A 78 -3.00 9.05 19.34
N ASN A 79 -1.66 9.04 19.33
CA ASN A 79 -0.82 10.02 20.03
C ASN A 79 0.07 10.79 19.01
N PRO A 80 -0.36 11.99 18.59
CA PRO A 80 0.42 12.81 17.65
C PRO A 80 1.79 13.24 18.18
N LEU A 81 1.98 13.29 19.50
CA LEU A 81 3.27 13.65 20.12
C LEU A 81 4.31 12.55 19.91
N ASP A 82 3.88 11.31 19.70
CA ASP A 82 4.74 10.19 19.32
C ASP A 82 4.94 10.07 17.79
N ALA A 83 4.45 11.04 17.04
CA ALA A 83 4.59 11.03 15.57
C ALA A 83 6.05 11.02 15.08
N ASN A 84 6.97 11.48 15.93
CA ASN A 84 8.41 11.40 15.69
C ASN A 84 9.08 10.21 16.40
N SER A 85 8.37 9.49 17.26
CA SER A 85 8.87 8.29 17.91
C SER A 85 8.55 7.09 17.03
N GLN A 86 9.48 6.74 16.16
CA GLN A 86 9.46 5.41 15.55
C GLN A 86 9.48 4.35 16.67
N PRO A 87 8.75 3.25 16.55
CA PRO A 87 8.86 2.16 17.51
C PRO A 87 10.32 1.80 17.70
N ALA A 88 10.76 1.53 18.94
CA ALA A 88 12.15 1.26 19.26
C ALA A 88 12.80 0.14 18.42
N PHE A 89 11.97 -0.77 17.87
CA PHE A 89 12.39 -1.86 17.00
C PHE A 89 12.33 -1.50 15.48
N LEU A 90 11.80 -0.32 15.11
CA LEU A 90 11.81 0.22 13.75
C LEU A 90 12.30 1.68 13.75
N PRO A 91 13.54 1.94 14.19
CA PRO A 91 14.04 3.31 14.33
C PRO A 91 14.14 4.07 13.01
N TYR A 92 14.12 3.34 11.88
CA TYR A 92 14.13 3.90 10.53
C TYR A 92 12.75 3.82 9.85
N GLY A 93 11.70 3.43 10.56
CA GLY A 93 10.37 3.22 9.99
C GLY A 93 10.31 2.05 9.00
N VAL A 94 9.62 2.25 7.91
CA VAL A 94 9.43 1.28 6.81
C VAL A 94 9.97 1.86 5.49
N PRO A 95 11.31 1.96 5.34
CA PRO A 95 11.90 2.53 4.14
C PRO A 95 11.68 1.61 2.92
N PRO A 96 11.62 2.19 1.70
CA PRO A 96 11.81 3.60 1.36
C PRO A 96 10.59 4.49 1.57
N ILE A 97 9.37 3.99 1.75
CA ILE A 97 8.12 4.76 1.69
C ILE A 97 8.00 5.83 2.80
N SER A 98 8.54 5.54 4.01
CA SER A 98 8.55 6.45 5.16
C SER A 98 9.90 7.13 5.36
N SER A 99 10.61 7.45 4.28
CA SER A 99 11.92 8.08 4.34
C SER A 99 12.14 9.05 3.19
N ASP A 100 13.07 9.99 3.41
CA ASP A 100 13.54 10.95 2.42
C ASP A 100 15.01 10.67 2.08
N PRO A 101 15.60 11.26 1.04
CA PRO A 101 17.03 11.14 0.77
C PRO A 101 17.90 11.53 1.98
N PRO A 102 19.04 10.83 2.21
CA PRO A 102 19.60 9.76 1.39
C PRO A 102 19.03 8.37 1.64
N LEU A 103 18.36 8.12 2.77
CA LEU A 103 17.83 6.80 3.17
C LEU A 103 16.86 6.25 2.10
N HIS A 104 15.92 7.05 1.62
CA HIS A 104 15.02 6.68 0.53
C HIS A 104 15.79 6.21 -0.71
N THR A 105 16.81 6.97 -1.11
CA THR A 105 17.51 6.74 -2.39
C THR A 105 18.20 5.38 -2.42
N TRP A 106 18.96 5.05 -1.38
CA TRP A 106 19.71 3.79 -1.40
C TRP A 106 18.83 2.58 -1.04
N THR A 107 17.85 2.71 -0.13
CA THR A 107 16.93 1.60 0.16
C THR A 107 16.07 1.25 -1.05
N ARG A 108 15.56 2.26 -1.78
CA ARG A 108 14.86 2.02 -3.03
C ARG A 108 15.75 1.33 -4.08
N ARG A 109 17.02 1.75 -4.18
CA ARG A 109 17.98 1.15 -5.11
C ARG A 109 18.19 -0.35 -4.84
N LEU A 110 18.21 -0.78 -3.58
CA LEU A 110 18.34 -2.19 -3.21
C LEU A 110 17.12 -3.02 -3.61
N LEU A 111 15.92 -2.43 -3.62
CA LEU A 111 14.67 -3.14 -3.99
C LEU A 111 14.43 -3.19 -5.50
N LEU A 112 14.90 -2.20 -6.26
CA LEU A 112 14.60 -2.08 -7.69
C LEU A 112 14.94 -3.32 -8.53
N PRO A 113 16.06 -4.04 -8.32
CA PRO A 113 16.36 -5.25 -9.10
C PRO A 113 15.28 -6.32 -8.96
N TRP A 114 14.70 -6.49 -7.77
CA TRP A 114 13.66 -7.48 -7.47
C TRP A 114 12.29 -7.11 -8.07
N MET A 115 12.07 -5.84 -8.35
CA MET A 115 10.85 -5.29 -8.97
C MET A 115 11.06 -4.91 -10.44
N SER A 116 12.21 -5.26 -11.02
CA SER A 116 12.51 -4.96 -12.43
C SER A 116 11.63 -5.78 -13.38
N PRO A 117 11.32 -5.29 -14.59
CA PRO A 117 10.54 -6.04 -15.57
C PRO A 117 11.10 -7.43 -15.86
N GLN A 118 12.43 -7.57 -15.92
CA GLN A 118 13.09 -8.87 -16.14
C GLN A 118 12.84 -9.83 -14.97
N ARG A 119 12.93 -9.35 -13.75
CA ARG A 119 12.72 -10.18 -12.56
C ARG A 119 11.25 -10.55 -12.41
N THR A 120 10.31 -9.61 -12.66
CA THR A 120 8.88 -9.89 -12.57
C THR A 120 8.41 -10.95 -13.56
N LEU A 121 9.01 -11.04 -14.75
CA LEU A 121 8.75 -12.13 -15.69
C LEU A 121 9.11 -13.51 -15.11
N THR A 122 10.07 -13.61 -14.20
CA THR A 122 10.41 -14.88 -13.55
C THR A 122 9.36 -15.37 -12.57
N TYR A 123 8.50 -14.47 -12.06
CA TYR A 123 7.39 -14.81 -11.17
C TYR A 123 6.13 -15.25 -11.92
N GLU A 124 6.02 -14.94 -13.21
CA GLU A 124 4.83 -15.25 -14.03
C GLU A 124 4.42 -16.73 -14.01
N PRO A 125 5.33 -17.71 -14.24
CA PRO A 125 4.94 -19.11 -14.27
C PRO A 125 4.31 -19.58 -12.96
N MET A 126 4.90 -19.23 -11.82
CA MET A 126 4.40 -19.55 -10.50
C MET A 126 3.07 -18.86 -10.23
N THR A 127 2.95 -17.58 -10.57
CA THR A 127 1.71 -16.81 -10.41
C THR A 127 0.58 -17.41 -11.24
N LYS A 128 0.86 -17.80 -12.50
CA LYS A 128 -0.12 -18.45 -13.38
C LYS A 128 -0.59 -19.80 -12.84
N GLU A 129 0.35 -20.62 -12.36
CA GLU A 129 0.01 -21.88 -11.70
C GLU A 129 -0.88 -21.67 -10.46
N LEU A 130 -0.52 -20.68 -9.61
CA LEU A 130 -1.32 -20.29 -8.46
C LEU A 130 -2.73 -19.87 -8.87
N CYS A 131 -2.87 -18.98 -9.86
CA CYS A 131 -4.18 -18.53 -10.34
C CYS A 131 -5.04 -19.71 -10.83
N ASN A 132 -4.46 -20.63 -11.61
CA ASN A 132 -5.17 -21.82 -12.08
C ASN A 132 -5.61 -22.70 -10.89
N ARG A 133 -4.71 -22.99 -9.95
CA ARG A 133 -5.02 -23.79 -8.75
C ARG A 133 -6.16 -23.19 -7.93
N LEU A 134 -6.21 -21.85 -7.80
CA LEU A 134 -7.31 -21.17 -7.10
C LEU A 134 -8.62 -21.31 -7.87
N ILE A 135 -8.63 -21.13 -9.18
CA ILE A 135 -9.82 -21.29 -10.04
C ILE A 135 -10.33 -22.75 -9.95
N ASP A 136 -9.44 -23.72 -10.07
CA ASP A 136 -9.79 -25.16 -9.98
C ASP A 136 -10.44 -25.50 -8.64
N GLY A 137 -10.09 -24.77 -7.56
CA GLY A 137 -10.64 -24.95 -6.24
C GLY A 137 -12.13 -24.60 -6.12
N PHE A 138 -12.64 -23.68 -6.92
CA PHE A 138 -14.03 -23.24 -6.83
C PHE A 138 -14.87 -23.41 -8.11
N ILE A 139 -14.24 -23.64 -9.27
CA ILE A 139 -14.96 -23.66 -10.55
C ILE A 139 -16.09 -24.72 -10.59
N ALA A 140 -15.88 -25.85 -9.95
CA ALA A 140 -16.89 -26.92 -9.88
C ALA A 140 -18.12 -26.52 -9.04
N ASN A 141 -17.99 -25.53 -8.15
CA ASN A 141 -19.09 -25.05 -7.30
C ASN A 141 -20.04 -24.10 -8.06
N GLY A 142 -19.61 -23.57 -9.21
CA GLY A 142 -20.37 -22.63 -10.03
C GLY A 142 -20.49 -21.22 -9.43
N ASN A 143 -19.91 -20.97 -8.26
CA ASN A 143 -19.84 -19.67 -7.60
C ASN A 143 -18.54 -19.53 -6.79
N ALA A 144 -18.11 -18.30 -6.56
CA ALA A 144 -16.96 -17.99 -5.72
C ALA A 144 -17.11 -16.57 -5.15
N ASP A 145 -16.48 -16.30 -4.01
CA ASP A 145 -16.18 -14.95 -3.57
C ASP A 145 -14.88 -14.50 -4.26
N ALA A 146 -15.02 -13.64 -5.27
CA ALA A 146 -13.87 -13.19 -6.07
C ALA A 146 -12.82 -12.45 -5.23
N ALA A 147 -13.20 -11.82 -4.12
CA ALA A 147 -12.27 -11.19 -3.20
C ALA A 147 -11.55 -12.21 -2.31
N ALA A 148 -12.31 -13.04 -1.56
CA ALA A 148 -11.75 -13.96 -0.58
C ALA A 148 -11.09 -15.19 -1.22
N ASP A 149 -11.75 -15.80 -2.24
CA ASP A 149 -11.30 -17.07 -2.82
C ASP A 149 -10.21 -16.87 -3.89
N TYR A 150 -10.06 -15.65 -4.44
CA TYR A 150 -9.13 -15.39 -5.53
C TYR A 150 -8.23 -14.18 -5.29
N ALA A 151 -8.76 -12.95 -5.24
CA ALA A 151 -7.94 -11.74 -5.23
C ALA A 151 -6.99 -11.68 -4.03
N GLN A 152 -7.46 -11.99 -2.82
CA GLN A 152 -6.64 -11.98 -1.60
C GLN A 152 -5.57 -13.06 -1.59
N GLN A 153 -5.80 -14.17 -2.27
CA GLN A 153 -4.93 -15.33 -2.25
C GLN A 153 -3.64 -15.15 -3.05
N ILE A 154 -3.67 -14.32 -4.09
CA ILE A 154 -2.57 -14.19 -5.05
C ILE A 154 -1.40 -13.39 -4.48
N PRO A 155 -1.55 -12.12 -4.08
CA PRO A 155 -0.41 -11.27 -3.73
C PRO A 155 0.34 -11.77 -2.49
N VAL A 156 -0.35 -12.31 -1.51
CA VAL A 156 0.29 -12.82 -0.29
C VAL A 156 1.25 -13.98 -0.58
N ARG A 157 0.91 -14.85 -1.54
CA ARG A 157 1.77 -15.98 -1.95
C ARG A 157 2.91 -15.52 -2.84
N VAL A 158 2.66 -14.56 -3.72
CA VAL A 158 3.72 -13.99 -4.57
C VAL A 158 4.75 -13.26 -3.72
N ILE A 159 4.32 -12.42 -2.75
CA ILE A 159 5.27 -11.71 -1.89
C ILE A 159 6.03 -12.67 -0.95
N ALA A 160 5.37 -13.74 -0.48
CA ALA A 160 6.04 -14.78 0.29
C ALA A 160 7.17 -15.45 -0.54
N HIS A 161 6.90 -15.73 -1.80
CA HIS A 161 7.92 -16.25 -2.72
C HIS A 161 9.09 -15.28 -2.92
N ILE A 162 8.82 -13.99 -3.16
CA ILE A 162 9.86 -12.96 -3.33
C ILE A 162 10.73 -12.84 -2.07
N LEU A 163 10.12 -12.88 -0.89
CA LEU A 163 10.81 -12.80 0.38
C LEU A 163 11.49 -14.11 0.81
N GLY A 164 11.26 -15.22 0.07
CA GLY A 164 11.82 -16.52 0.41
C GLY A 164 11.23 -17.13 1.68
N VAL A 165 9.98 -16.78 2.02
CA VAL A 165 9.32 -17.26 3.24
C VAL A 165 8.25 -18.31 2.90
N PRO A 166 7.91 -19.22 3.85
CA PRO A 166 6.99 -20.32 3.58
C PRO A 166 5.59 -19.86 3.16
N GLU A 167 5.02 -20.46 2.11
CA GLU A 167 3.63 -20.23 1.66
C GLU A 167 2.61 -20.52 2.78
N SER A 168 2.91 -21.44 3.70
CA SER A 168 2.07 -21.76 4.86
C SER A 168 1.83 -20.58 5.80
N MET A 169 2.60 -19.51 5.68
CA MET A 169 2.40 -18.26 6.43
C MET A 169 1.33 -17.34 5.82
N SER A 170 0.79 -17.65 4.64
CA SER A 170 -0.12 -16.77 3.90
C SER A 170 -1.33 -16.31 4.71
N ASP A 171 -1.96 -17.20 5.46
CA ASP A 171 -3.14 -16.85 6.28
C ASP A 171 -2.75 -15.90 7.43
N SER A 172 -1.59 -16.13 8.06
CA SER A 172 -1.06 -15.23 9.09
C SER A 172 -0.75 -13.85 8.51
N PHE A 173 -0.09 -13.81 7.35
CA PHE A 173 0.24 -12.56 6.65
C PHE A 173 -1.02 -11.79 6.26
N THR A 174 -2.01 -12.46 5.68
CA THR A 174 -3.32 -11.86 5.37
C THR A 174 -3.96 -11.26 6.63
N GLY A 175 -3.97 -12.00 7.74
CA GLY A 175 -4.52 -11.53 9.01
C GLY A 175 -3.80 -10.30 9.54
N TRP A 176 -2.45 -10.28 9.51
CA TRP A 176 -1.68 -9.15 10.00
C TRP A 176 -1.82 -7.91 9.09
N VAL A 177 -1.82 -8.09 7.79
CA VAL A 177 -2.02 -6.98 6.83
C VAL A 177 -3.39 -6.34 7.02
N ARG A 178 -4.45 -7.15 7.18
CA ARG A 178 -5.79 -6.65 7.47
C ARG A 178 -5.84 -5.90 8.81
N ASP A 179 -5.21 -6.43 9.85
CA ASP A 179 -5.16 -5.75 11.16
C ASP A 179 -4.43 -4.40 11.08
N VAL A 180 -3.42 -4.26 10.23
CA VAL A 180 -2.67 -3.01 10.06
C VAL A 180 -3.41 -1.98 9.21
N LEU A 181 -4.07 -2.40 8.13
CA LEU A 181 -4.62 -1.49 7.11
C LEU A 181 -6.13 -1.35 7.16
N GLU A 182 -6.90 -2.45 7.17
CA GLU A 182 -8.36 -2.39 7.19
C GLU A 182 -8.90 -1.91 8.55
N PHE A 183 -8.18 -2.20 9.63
CA PHE A 183 -8.55 -1.81 10.99
C PHE A 183 -7.59 -0.77 11.58
N ALA A 184 -7.08 0.13 10.74
CA ALA A 184 -6.12 1.15 11.14
C ALA A 184 -6.59 2.06 12.29
N TYR A 185 -7.91 2.23 12.46
CA TYR A 185 -8.55 2.97 13.54
C TYR A 185 -8.65 2.18 14.86
N ASP A 186 -8.46 0.86 14.83
CA ASP A 186 -8.41 -0.01 16.02
C ASP A 186 -6.94 -0.21 16.42
N GLU A 187 -6.51 0.55 17.43
CA GLU A 187 -5.12 0.57 17.87
C GLU A 187 -4.63 -0.80 18.35
N GLU A 188 -5.47 -1.60 19.00
CA GLU A 188 -5.10 -2.93 19.48
C GLU A 188 -4.88 -3.90 18.33
N ARG A 189 -5.78 -3.93 17.35
CA ARG A 189 -5.64 -4.76 16.15
C ARG A 189 -4.41 -4.36 15.36
N ARG A 190 -4.24 -3.07 15.09
CA ARG A 190 -3.08 -2.55 14.37
C ARG A 190 -1.77 -2.92 15.07
N ARG A 191 -1.69 -2.78 16.41
CA ARG A 191 -0.53 -3.17 17.20
C ARG A 191 -0.27 -4.68 17.12
N ARG A 192 -1.31 -5.51 17.17
CA ARG A 192 -1.22 -6.97 17.04
C ARG A 192 -0.66 -7.35 15.68
N GLY A 193 -1.22 -6.82 14.59
CA GLY A 193 -0.78 -7.07 13.22
C GLY A 193 0.68 -6.68 13.02
N MET A 194 1.06 -5.45 13.40
CA MET A 194 2.43 -4.96 13.29
C MET A 194 3.40 -5.81 14.12
N THR A 195 3.02 -6.20 15.34
CA THR A 195 3.84 -7.08 16.19
C THR A 195 4.05 -8.45 15.55
N GLY A 196 3.03 -9.01 14.89
CA GLY A 196 3.14 -10.26 14.15
C GLY A 196 4.15 -10.17 13.01
N VAL A 197 4.03 -9.15 12.17
CA VAL A 197 4.96 -8.87 11.06
C VAL A 197 6.40 -8.75 11.56
N ILE A 198 6.62 -7.93 12.57
CA ILE A 198 7.97 -7.67 13.11
C ILE A 198 8.59 -8.92 13.71
N LYS A 199 7.88 -9.64 14.58
CA LYS A 199 8.39 -10.87 15.19
C LYS A 199 8.76 -11.90 14.14
N PHE A 200 7.92 -12.04 13.11
CA PHE A 200 8.21 -12.95 12.01
C PHE A 200 9.51 -12.60 11.29
N PHE A 201 9.66 -11.33 10.86
CA PHE A 201 10.86 -10.95 10.12
C PHE A 201 12.13 -10.89 10.96
N ILE A 202 12.07 -10.62 12.28
CA ILE A 202 13.21 -10.80 13.17
C ILE A 202 13.70 -12.27 13.11
N GLY A 203 12.79 -13.23 13.18
CA GLY A 203 13.10 -14.66 13.06
C GLY A 203 13.67 -15.01 11.68
N ALA A 204 13.03 -14.54 10.61
CA ALA A 204 13.48 -14.79 9.24
C ALA A 204 14.88 -14.22 8.94
N ILE A 205 15.18 -13.01 9.40
CA ILE A 205 16.49 -12.37 9.29
C ILE A 205 17.55 -13.18 10.06
N ALA A 206 17.23 -13.58 11.30
CA ALA A 206 18.16 -14.38 12.11
C ALA A 206 18.49 -15.74 11.47
N GLU A 207 17.51 -16.39 10.86
CA GLU A 207 17.72 -17.64 10.13
C GLU A 207 18.66 -17.46 8.92
N ARG A 208 18.45 -16.40 8.09
CA ARG A 208 19.25 -16.13 6.88
C ARG A 208 20.68 -15.72 7.21
N LYS A 209 20.95 -15.14 8.36
CA LYS A 209 22.32 -14.86 8.81
C LYS A 209 23.15 -16.14 8.99
N GLY A 210 22.52 -17.22 9.44
CA GLY A 210 23.18 -18.52 9.61
C GLY A 210 23.12 -19.41 8.36
N ASN A 211 22.11 -19.19 7.52
CA ASN A 211 21.84 -20.01 6.34
C ASN A 211 21.24 -19.15 5.21
N PRO A 212 22.05 -18.40 4.47
CA PRO A 212 21.57 -17.54 3.39
C PRO A 212 20.97 -18.37 2.25
N GLY A 213 19.83 -17.90 1.72
CA GLY A 213 19.13 -18.47 0.57
C GLY A 213 19.28 -17.61 -0.69
N ASP A 214 18.59 -18.01 -1.76
CA ASP A 214 18.42 -17.23 -2.99
C ASP A 214 17.10 -16.41 -2.86
N ASP A 215 17.07 -15.47 -1.92
CA ASP A 215 15.90 -14.64 -1.60
C ASP A 215 16.31 -13.21 -1.26
N LEU A 216 15.32 -12.30 -1.29
CA LEU A 216 15.54 -10.88 -1.04
C LEU A 216 16.12 -10.61 0.35
N ILE A 217 15.70 -11.34 1.39
CA ILE A 217 16.21 -11.12 2.77
C ILE A 217 17.71 -11.43 2.81
N SER A 218 18.13 -12.52 2.18
CA SER A 218 19.54 -12.93 2.10
C SER A 218 20.39 -11.93 1.31
N GLU A 219 19.85 -11.40 0.20
CA GLU A 219 20.54 -10.37 -0.58
C GLU A 219 20.70 -9.07 0.21
N LEU A 220 19.65 -8.62 0.90
CA LEU A 220 19.70 -7.41 1.73
C LEU A 220 20.71 -7.54 2.88
N LEU A 221 20.86 -8.73 3.46
CA LEU A 221 21.84 -9.00 4.51
C LEU A 221 23.29 -8.98 4.01
N GLN A 222 23.52 -9.22 2.72
CA GLN A 222 24.84 -9.17 2.07
C GLN A 222 25.11 -7.82 1.41
N ALA A 223 24.11 -6.95 1.34
CA ALA A 223 24.24 -5.65 0.69
C ALA A 223 25.11 -4.69 1.51
N GLU A 224 25.91 -3.90 0.80
CA GLU A 224 26.73 -2.83 1.36
C GLU A 224 26.33 -1.49 0.74
N VAL A 225 26.36 -0.46 1.56
CA VAL A 225 26.17 0.93 1.15
C VAL A 225 27.36 1.74 1.67
N ASP A 226 28.09 2.37 0.77
CA ASP A 226 29.31 3.13 1.08
C ASP A 226 30.38 2.30 1.85
N GLY A 227 30.43 0.98 1.61
CA GLY A 227 31.37 0.03 2.21
C GLY A 227 30.95 -0.47 3.59
N GLU A 228 29.73 -0.17 4.03
CA GLU A 228 29.19 -0.66 5.28
C GLU A 228 27.95 -1.55 5.03
N SER A 229 27.84 -2.63 5.82
CA SER A 229 26.70 -3.54 5.77
C SER A 229 25.41 -2.82 6.15
N VAL A 230 24.31 -3.15 5.46
CA VAL A 230 23.00 -2.57 5.75
C VAL A 230 22.53 -2.93 7.17
N ASN A 231 22.07 -1.93 7.91
CA ASN A 231 21.57 -2.13 9.26
C ASN A 231 20.33 -3.03 9.28
N GLU A 232 20.32 -4.05 10.15
CA GLU A 232 19.22 -5.02 10.25
C GLU A 232 17.85 -4.38 10.54
N SER A 233 17.80 -3.27 11.28
CA SER A 233 16.55 -2.55 11.52
C SER A 233 15.98 -1.90 10.24
N VAL A 234 16.87 -1.53 9.30
CA VAL A 234 16.45 -1.05 7.97
C VAL A 234 15.91 -2.21 7.16
N ILE A 235 16.62 -3.36 7.14
CA ILE A 235 16.16 -4.58 6.46
C ILE A 235 14.80 -5.01 7.00
N LEU A 236 14.61 -5.02 8.31
CA LEU A 236 13.36 -5.33 8.97
C LEU A 236 12.22 -4.42 8.49
N GLY A 237 12.48 -3.11 8.43
CA GLY A 237 11.52 -2.13 7.90
C GLY A 237 11.18 -2.37 6.44
N MET A 238 12.18 -2.67 5.60
CA MET A 238 11.99 -2.98 4.16
C MET A 238 11.15 -4.25 3.97
N CYS A 239 11.42 -5.32 4.70
CA CYS A 239 10.65 -6.57 4.65
C CYS A 239 9.19 -6.34 5.11
N GLY A 240 9.00 -5.61 6.20
CA GLY A 240 7.67 -5.23 6.69
C GLY A 240 6.89 -4.42 5.67
N LEU A 241 7.54 -3.45 5.02
CA LEU A 241 6.93 -2.67 3.95
C LEU A 241 6.50 -3.55 2.78
N LEU A 242 7.38 -4.41 2.30
CA LEU A 242 7.07 -5.26 1.14
C LEU A 242 5.89 -6.18 1.41
N LEU A 243 5.79 -6.73 2.60
CA LEU A 243 4.62 -7.54 2.97
C LEU A 243 3.34 -6.69 2.99
N ILE A 244 3.34 -5.58 3.72
CA ILE A 244 2.14 -4.76 3.90
C ILE A 244 1.70 -4.11 2.58
N ALA A 245 2.64 -3.45 1.89
CA ALA A 245 2.34 -2.71 0.67
C ALA A 245 2.09 -3.61 -0.54
N GLY A 246 2.78 -4.75 -0.63
CA GLY A 246 2.65 -5.67 -1.75
C GLY A 246 1.39 -6.53 -1.73
N VAL A 247 0.74 -6.65 -0.58
CA VAL A 247 -0.43 -7.53 -0.40
C VAL A 247 -1.74 -6.76 -0.60
N ASP A 248 -2.04 -5.78 0.24
CA ASP A 248 -3.34 -5.09 0.28
C ASP A 248 -3.66 -4.34 -1.03
N THR A 249 -2.71 -3.57 -1.52
CA THR A 249 -2.91 -2.77 -2.73
C THR A 249 -3.18 -3.64 -3.96
N THR A 250 -2.50 -4.79 -4.03
CA THR A 250 -2.62 -5.71 -5.16
C THR A 250 -3.95 -6.46 -5.11
N TRP A 251 -4.36 -6.99 -3.95
CA TRP A 251 -5.66 -7.67 -3.88
C TRP A 251 -6.83 -6.71 -4.12
N SER A 252 -6.73 -5.47 -3.62
CA SER A 252 -7.73 -4.42 -3.86
C SER A 252 -7.85 -4.09 -5.34
N SER A 253 -6.72 -3.98 -6.04
CA SER A 253 -6.68 -3.74 -7.49
C SER A 253 -7.26 -4.91 -8.29
N ILE A 254 -6.93 -6.15 -7.93
CA ILE A 254 -7.50 -7.35 -8.57
C ILE A 254 -9.02 -7.40 -8.32
N GLY A 255 -9.43 -7.21 -7.06
CA GLY A 255 -10.85 -7.23 -6.67
C GLY A 255 -11.67 -6.17 -7.40
N SER A 256 -11.19 -4.92 -7.43
CA SER A 256 -11.84 -3.82 -8.14
C SER A 256 -11.92 -4.07 -9.65
N SER A 257 -10.87 -4.65 -10.24
CA SER A 257 -10.85 -5.01 -11.66
C SER A 257 -11.88 -6.10 -11.97
N LEU A 258 -11.97 -7.14 -11.14
CA LEU A 258 -12.96 -8.19 -11.29
C LEU A 258 -14.39 -7.66 -11.11
N TRP A 259 -14.61 -6.78 -10.12
CA TRP A 259 -15.90 -6.11 -9.92
C TRP A 259 -16.27 -5.25 -11.13
N HIS A 260 -15.33 -4.49 -11.70
CA HIS A 260 -15.56 -3.71 -12.91
C HIS A 260 -16.00 -4.59 -14.08
N LEU A 261 -15.23 -5.64 -14.37
CA LEU A 261 -15.52 -6.54 -15.48
C LEU A 261 -16.82 -7.33 -15.30
N ALA A 262 -17.22 -7.63 -14.07
CA ALA A 262 -18.50 -8.24 -13.77
C ALA A 262 -19.67 -7.26 -14.00
N SER A 263 -19.47 -5.99 -13.66
CA SER A 263 -20.48 -4.93 -13.76
C SER A 263 -20.58 -4.29 -15.15
N HIS A 264 -19.53 -4.43 -15.98
CA HIS A 264 -19.40 -3.83 -17.31
C HIS A 264 -19.16 -4.92 -18.38
N PRO A 265 -20.20 -5.66 -18.81
CA PRO A 265 -20.05 -6.76 -19.76
C PRO A 265 -19.39 -6.36 -21.08
N LYS A 266 -19.62 -5.13 -21.55
CA LYS A 266 -19.02 -4.63 -22.80
C LYS A 266 -17.50 -4.54 -22.73
N ASP A 267 -16.95 -4.12 -21.59
CA ASP A 267 -15.51 -4.02 -21.39
C ASP A 267 -14.90 -5.42 -21.25
N ARG A 268 -15.56 -6.31 -20.52
CA ARG A 268 -15.17 -7.72 -20.43
C ARG A 268 -15.16 -8.40 -21.81
N ASP A 269 -16.22 -8.24 -22.61
CA ASP A 269 -16.32 -8.83 -23.93
C ASP A 269 -15.27 -8.24 -24.87
N ARG A 270 -14.97 -6.95 -24.77
CA ARG A 270 -13.91 -6.30 -25.53
C ARG A 270 -12.55 -6.89 -25.20
N LEU A 271 -12.18 -7.02 -23.90
CA LEU A 271 -10.89 -7.62 -23.49
C LEU A 271 -10.77 -9.10 -23.92
N THR A 272 -11.89 -9.83 -23.95
CA THR A 272 -11.91 -11.22 -24.44
C THR A 272 -11.64 -11.31 -25.94
N ASN A 273 -12.20 -10.38 -26.71
CA ASN A 273 -12.06 -10.37 -28.18
C ASN A 273 -10.80 -9.66 -28.67
N GLU A 274 -10.22 -8.75 -27.86
CA GLU A 274 -9.05 -7.93 -28.17
C GLU A 274 -8.00 -8.08 -27.06
N PRO A 275 -7.37 -9.27 -26.89
CA PRO A 275 -6.45 -9.55 -25.77
C PRO A 275 -5.22 -8.62 -25.72
N ASP A 276 -4.81 -8.06 -26.85
CA ASP A 276 -3.71 -7.10 -26.96
C ASP A 276 -3.99 -5.77 -26.21
N LEU A 277 -5.25 -5.50 -25.84
CA LEU A 277 -5.61 -4.36 -25.00
C LEU A 277 -5.29 -4.57 -23.52
N MET A 278 -5.00 -5.80 -23.08
CA MET A 278 -4.83 -6.11 -21.66
C MET A 278 -3.81 -5.22 -20.95
N PRO A 279 -2.62 -4.94 -21.48
CA PRO A 279 -1.67 -4.05 -20.81
C PRO A 279 -2.23 -2.64 -20.56
N THR A 280 -2.90 -2.05 -21.56
CA THR A 280 -3.49 -0.71 -21.44
C THR A 280 -4.72 -0.72 -20.51
N ALA A 281 -5.51 -1.79 -20.53
CA ALA A 281 -6.66 -1.95 -19.67
C ALA A 281 -6.26 -2.07 -18.20
N ILE A 282 -5.16 -2.77 -17.89
CA ILE A 282 -4.61 -2.84 -16.53
C ILE A 282 -4.27 -1.44 -16.02
N GLU A 283 -3.55 -0.63 -16.81
CA GLU A 283 -3.19 0.74 -16.42
C GLU A 283 -4.42 1.61 -16.19
N GLU A 284 -5.45 1.48 -17.03
CA GLU A 284 -6.70 2.23 -16.85
C GLU A 284 -7.50 1.78 -15.63
N LEU A 285 -7.56 0.48 -15.34
CA LEU A 285 -8.21 -0.04 -14.14
C LEU A 285 -7.47 0.42 -12.87
N LEU A 286 -6.14 0.43 -12.88
CA LEU A 286 -5.33 0.96 -11.78
C LEU A 286 -5.53 2.46 -11.59
N ARG A 287 -5.67 3.23 -12.67
CA ARG A 287 -5.99 4.65 -12.61
C ARG A 287 -7.38 4.90 -12.04
N ALA A 288 -8.39 4.17 -12.53
CA ALA A 288 -9.79 4.36 -12.16
C ALA A 288 -10.08 3.91 -10.73
N TYR A 289 -9.49 2.80 -10.30
CA TYR A 289 -9.71 2.17 -9.00
C TYR A 289 -8.46 2.24 -8.12
N SER A 290 -7.81 3.40 -8.07
CA SER A 290 -6.60 3.60 -7.28
C SER A 290 -6.82 3.18 -5.81
N PRO A 291 -6.14 2.13 -5.31
CA PRO A 291 -6.48 1.54 -4.01
C PRO A 291 -5.91 2.32 -2.82
N VAL A 292 -5.06 3.31 -3.05
CA VAL A 292 -4.28 3.95 -1.97
C VAL A 292 -4.61 5.42 -1.87
N THR A 293 -5.09 5.83 -0.69
CA THR A 293 -5.16 7.23 -0.30
C THR A 293 -3.98 7.53 0.63
N MET A 294 -3.05 8.37 0.14
CA MET A 294 -1.83 8.72 0.87
C MET A 294 -1.87 10.17 1.33
N ALA A 295 -1.21 10.44 2.46
CA ALA A 295 -0.99 11.78 2.97
C ALA A 295 0.51 12.12 3.03
N ARG A 296 0.80 13.40 3.28
CA ARG A 296 2.08 13.89 3.75
C ARG A 296 1.85 14.66 5.05
N ARG A 297 2.67 14.41 6.05
CA ARG A 297 2.64 15.20 7.28
C ARG A 297 3.68 16.28 7.17
N LEU A 298 3.25 17.50 7.46
CA LEU A 298 4.13 18.66 7.48
C LEU A 298 4.84 18.73 8.84
N GLY A 299 6.12 19.11 8.83
CA GLY A 299 6.90 19.36 10.03
C GLY A 299 6.85 20.83 10.48
N GLU A 300 6.37 21.70 9.60
CA GLU A 300 6.27 23.15 9.79
C GLU A 300 5.11 23.69 8.97
N ASP A 301 4.70 24.92 9.25
CA ASP A 301 3.65 25.60 8.49
C ASP A 301 4.13 25.88 7.07
N VAL A 302 3.28 25.57 6.11
CA VAL A 302 3.57 25.72 4.67
C VAL A 302 2.45 26.48 4.00
N GLU A 303 2.77 27.56 3.35
CA GLU A 303 1.83 28.22 2.42
C GLU A 303 1.92 27.59 1.04
N TYR A 304 0.78 27.14 0.52
CA TYR A 304 0.68 26.55 -0.82
C TYR A 304 -0.46 27.20 -1.60
N ASN A 305 -0.14 27.91 -2.70
CA ASN A 305 -1.11 28.60 -3.56
C ASN A 305 -2.11 29.51 -2.81
N GLY A 306 -1.62 30.18 -1.76
CA GLY A 306 -2.43 31.08 -0.92
C GLY A 306 -3.30 30.37 0.13
N CYS A 307 -3.15 29.05 0.28
CA CYS A 307 -3.71 28.28 1.39
C CYS A 307 -2.65 28.12 2.49
N PRO A 308 -2.99 28.37 3.77
CA PRO A 308 -2.06 28.21 4.89
C PRO A 308 -1.67 26.78 5.15
#